data_0835993e68e4cf0c0b9b8087dceffc72
#
_entry.id   0835993e68e4cf0c0b9b8087dceffc72
#
_cell.length_a   1.000
_cell.length_b   1.000
_cell.length_c   1.000
_cell.angle_alpha   90.00
_cell.angle_beta   90.00
_cell.angle_gamma   90.00
#
_symmetry.space_group_name_H-M   'P 1'
#
loop_
_entity.id
_entity.type
_entity.pdbx_description
1 polymer ?
#
loop_
_entity_poly.entity_id
_entity_poly.type
_entity_poly.pdbx_seq_one_letter_code
_entity_poly.pdbx_strand_id
1 'polypeptide(L)'
;YLSQGFVYVYAGCRGRSNGTNPDGTAYDGGAPWGVTDLKAAVRYLRYNDSLIPGNKNRIFTFGHSGGGAQSALMGATGDSEMYMPYLSSIGALMKDSQGKPLSDAIDGAMCWCPITNLTQADLSYEWMMGQFSSEGTRAYGTWTRSLSRDMARAYADSLNRMGLRDEQGNILTLPQSESGIYMAGPYYDYLKT
;
A
#
# COMPACT_ATOMS: atom_id res chain seq x y z
N TYR A 1 -20.08 -2.12 -14.59
CA TYR A 1 -20.29 -3.08 -13.48
C TYR A 1 -21.78 -3.33 -13.25
N LEU A 2 -22.62 -2.30 -13.11
CA LEU A 2 -24.07 -2.47 -12.86
C LEU A 2 -24.76 -3.28 -13.96
N SER A 3 -24.43 -3.06 -15.23
CA SER A 3 -24.95 -3.83 -16.36
C SER A 3 -24.58 -5.32 -16.37
N GLN A 4 -23.60 -5.70 -15.54
CA GLN A 4 -23.16 -7.07 -15.33
C GLN A 4 -23.69 -7.69 -14.01
N GLY A 5 -24.62 -6.98 -13.34
CA GLY A 5 -25.24 -7.46 -12.10
C GLY A 5 -24.41 -7.22 -10.84
N PHE A 6 -23.35 -6.39 -10.89
CA PHE A 6 -22.59 -6.02 -9.70
C PHE A 6 -23.19 -4.77 -9.04
N VAL A 7 -23.23 -4.78 -7.72
CA VAL A 7 -23.44 -3.57 -6.92
C VAL A 7 -22.08 -2.91 -6.72
N TYR A 8 -21.98 -1.66 -7.14
CA TYR A 8 -20.76 -0.88 -6.99
C TYR A 8 -20.80 -0.04 -5.73
N VAL A 9 -19.80 -0.19 -4.87
CA VAL A 9 -19.65 0.59 -3.64
C VAL A 9 -18.39 1.43 -3.73
N TYR A 10 -18.55 2.75 -3.59
CA TYR A 10 -17.45 3.69 -3.49
C TYR A 10 -17.23 4.04 -2.02
N ALA A 11 -16.36 3.28 -1.36
CA ALA A 11 -16.05 3.51 0.04
C ALA A 11 -14.96 4.59 0.17
N GLY A 12 -15.25 5.65 0.93
CA GLY A 12 -14.24 6.60 1.36
C GLY A 12 -13.30 5.95 2.39
N CYS A 13 -12.01 6.20 2.26
CA CYS A 13 -11.02 5.77 3.24
C CYS A 13 -9.97 6.86 3.44
N ARG A 14 -9.31 6.83 4.60
CA ARG A 14 -8.23 7.75 4.91
C ARG A 14 -7.02 7.50 4.03
N GLY A 15 -6.46 8.57 3.50
CA GLY A 15 -5.22 8.54 2.72
C GLY A 15 -4.02 8.99 3.53
N ARG A 16 -2.85 9.02 2.88
CA ARG A 16 -1.57 9.38 3.52
C ARG A 16 -1.53 10.80 4.08
N SER A 17 -2.23 11.74 3.48
CA SER A 17 -2.10 13.18 3.77
C SER A 17 -3.42 13.94 3.67
N ASN A 18 -4.52 13.34 4.04
CA ASN A 18 -5.83 13.95 3.86
C ASN A 18 -6.29 14.71 5.11
N GLY A 19 -6.19 16.02 5.04
CA GLY A 19 -6.96 16.92 5.89
C GLY A 19 -6.41 17.14 7.30
N THR A 20 -7.26 17.69 8.10
CA THR A 20 -7.07 17.98 9.53
C THR A 20 -8.10 17.20 10.33
N ASN A 21 -7.75 16.79 11.53
CA ASN A 21 -8.71 16.27 12.50
C ASN A 21 -9.75 17.34 12.88
N PRO A 22 -10.93 16.94 13.40
CA PRO A 22 -11.95 17.90 13.86
C PRO A 22 -11.45 18.90 14.91
N ASP A 23 -10.42 18.57 15.65
CA ASP A 23 -9.76 19.44 16.64
C ASP A 23 -8.70 20.37 16.03
N GLY A 24 -8.52 20.35 14.71
CA GLY A 24 -7.55 21.19 14.00
C GLY A 24 -6.13 20.65 13.98
N THR A 25 -5.86 19.48 14.57
CA THR A 25 -4.54 18.85 14.52
C THR A 25 -4.26 18.23 13.14
N ALA A 26 -2.98 18.03 12.80
CA ALA A 26 -2.60 17.35 11.58
C ALA A 26 -3.17 15.93 11.55
N TYR A 27 -3.76 15.57 10.42
CA TYR A 27 -4.42 14.28 10.25
C TYR A 27 -3.40 13.15 10.12
N ASP A 28 -3.55 12.15 10.96
CA ASP A 28 -2.67 10.99 10.99
C ASP A 28 -3.22 9.89 10.07
N GLY A 29 -3.13 10.15 8.74
CA GLY A 29 -3.69 9.31 7.69
C GLY A 29 -2.83 8.15 7.23
N GLY A 30 -1.72 7.87 7.92
CA GLY A 30 -0.80 6.78 7.58
C GLY A 30 -1.40 5.39 7.73
N ALA A 31 -0.58 4.37 7.45
CA ALA A 31 -0.95 3.00 7.75
C ALA A 31 -1.19 2.80 9.26
N PRO A 32 -2.13 1.98 9.69
CA PRO A 32 -2.97 1.07 8.89
C PRO A 32 -4.36 1.62 8.54
N TRP A 33 -4.61 2.92 8.69
CA TRP A 33 -5.95 3.50 8.75
C TRP A 33 -6.77 3.33 7.47
N GLY A 34 -6.18 3.49 6.28
CA GLY A 34 -6.91 3.33 5.03
C GLY A 34 -7.52 1.94 4.87
N VAL A 35 -6.75 0.90 5.18
CA VAL A 35 -7.24 -0.49 5.16
C VAL A 35 -8.24 -0.75 6.30
N THR A 36 -8.03 -0.16 7.46
CA THR A 36 -8.98 -0.25 8.59
C THR A 36 -10.35 0.30 8.19
N ASP A 37 -10.40 1.45 7.52
CA ASP A 37 -11.65 2.05 7.04
C ASP A 37 -12.36 1.14 6.03
N LEU A 38 -11.62 0.55 5.10
CA LEU A 38 -12.18 -0.39 4.11
C LEU A 38 -12.71 -1.67 4.79
N LYS A 39 -12.02 -2.20 5.79
CA LYS A 39 -12.50 -3.32 6.60
C LYS A 39 -13.78 -2.96 7.35
N ALA A 40 -13.84 -1.77 7.93
CA ALA A 40 -15.06 -1.27 8.56
C ALA A 40 -16.23 -1.16 7.56
N ALA A 41 -15.96 -0.71 6.33
CA ALA A 41 -16.96 -0.66 5.26
C ALA A 41 -17.49 -2.06 4.91
N VAL A 42 -16.63 -3.07 4.78
CA VAL A 42 -17.08 -4.47 4.54
C VAL A 42 -17.96 -4.97 5.67
N ARG A 43 -17.58 -4.72 6.93
CA ARG A 43 -18.41 -5.09 8.11
C ARG A 43 -19.74 -4.36 8.10
N TYR A 44 -19.77 -3.09 7.72
CA TYR A 44 -21.00 -2.30 7.58
C TYR A 44 -21.93 -2.89 6.53
N LEU A 45 -21.41 -3.27 5.35
CA LEU A 45 -22.20 -3.91 4.30
C LEU A 45 -22.82 -5.23 4.80
N ARG A 46 -22.06 -6.03 5.51
CA ARG A 46 -22.54 -7.30 6.08
C ARG A 46 -23.56 -7.12 7.19
N TYR A 47 -23.39 -6.12 8.01
CA TYR A 47 -24.36 -5.78 9.07
C TYR A 47 -25.72 -5.36 8.49
N ASN A 48 -25.70 -4.60 7.41
CA ASN A 48 -26.88 -4.04 6.76
C ASN A 48 -27.37 -4.85 5.55
N ASP A 49 -27.12 -6.15 5.53
CA ASP A 49 -27.45 -7.05 4.42
C ASP A 49 -28.90 -6.95 3.93
N SER A 50 -29.85 -6.80 4.87
CA SER A 50 -31.28 -6.67 4.53
C SER A 50 -31.64 -5.34 3.88
N LEU A 51 -30.79 -4.32 4.01
CA LEU A 51 -31.03 -2.96 3.51
C LEU A 51 -30.25 -2.65 2.23
N ILE A 52 -29.12 -3.34 2.00
CA ILE A 52 -28.20 -3.06 0.89
C ILE A 52 -28.32 -4.20 -0.13
N PRO A 53 -28.60 -3.89 -1.40
CA PRO A 53 -28.69 -4.93 -2.43
C PRO A 53 -27.34 -5.60 -2.67
N GLY A 54 -27.36 -6.82 -3.20
CA GLY A 54 -26.18 -7.60 -3.54
C GLY A 54 -25.94 -8.77 -2.57
N ASN A 55 -24.93 -9.57 -2.86
CA ASN A 55 -24.56 -10.70 -2.03
C ASN A 55 -23.38 -10.36 -1.13
N LYS A 56 -23.62 -10.12 0.14
CA LYS A 56 -22.60 -9.78 1.14
C LYS A 56 -21.54 -10.85 1.36
N ASN A 57 -21.77 -12.06 0.87
CA ASN A 57 -20.80 -13.17 0.93
C ASN A 57 -19.96 -13.26 -0.37
N ARG A 58 -20.08 -12.28 -1.28
CA ARG A 58 -19.31 -12.20 -2.51
C ARG A 58 -18.84 -10.75 -2.73
N ILE A 59 -17.88 -10.33 -1.94
CA ILE A 59 -17.31 -8.98 -1.96
C ILE A 59 -15.94 -9.04 -2.63
N PHE A 60 -15.76 -8.18 -3.63
CA PHE A 60 -14.49 -7.99 -4.33
C PHE A 60 -14.04 -6.55 -4.15
N THR A 61 -12.75 -6.35 -3.93
CA THR A 61 -12.14 -5.01 -3.96
C THR A 61 -11.37 -4.82 -5.24
N PHE A 62 -11.25 -3.59 -5.67
CA PHE A 62 -10.35 -3.23 -6.77
C PHE A 62 -9.78 -1.84 -6.54
N GLY A 63 -8.59 -1.62 -7.06
CA GLY A 63 -7.92 -0.34 -6.93
C GLY A 63 -6.69 -0.22 -7.81
N HIS A 64 -6.27 1.01 -8.04
CA HIS A 64 -5.09 1.35 -8.82
C HIS A 64 -4.03 2.00 -7.93
N SER A 65 -2.74 1.72 -8.16
CA SER A 65 -1.61 2.31 -7.45
C SER A 65 -1.72 2.10 -5.93
N GLY A 66 -1.82 3.15 -5.12
CA GLY A 66 -2.09 3.05 -3.68
C GLY A 66 -3.39 2.31 -3.36
N GLY A 67 -4.44 2.51 -4.17
CA GLY A 67 -5.68 1.73 -4.07
C GLY A 67 -5.49 0.26 -4.42
N GLY A 68 -4.58 -0.05 -5.34
CA GLY A 68 -4.16 -1.43 -5.65
C GLY A 68 -3.48 -2.09 -4.45
N ALA A 69 -2.60 -1.37 -3.75
CA ALA A 69 -1.97 -1.84 -2.52
C ALA A 69 -3.01 -2.10 -1.41
N GLN A 70 -3.97 -1.19 -1.22
CA GLN A 70 -5.05 -1.37 -0.25
C GLN A 70 -5.93 -2.58 -0.60
N SER A 71 -6.27 -2.77 -1.89
CA SER A 71 -7.02 -3.94 -2.35
C SER A 71 -6.27 -5.24 -2.08
N ALA A 72 -4.95 -5.27 -2.33
CA ALA A 72 -4.11 -6.43 -2.02
C ALA A 72 -4.08 -6.75 -0.52
N LEU A 73 -3.95 -5.71 0.32
CA LEU A 73 -3.99 -5.86 1.78
C LEU A 73 -5.35 -6.34 2.26
N MET A 74 -6.45 -5.87 1.70
CA MET A 74 -7.79 -6.38 2.01
C MET A 74 -7.90 -7.88 1.74
N GLY A 75 -7.38 -8.34 0.59
CA GLY A 75 -7.36 -9.76 0.24
C GLY A 75 -6.46 -10.60 1.15
N ALA A 76 -5.30 -10.08 1.52
CA ALA A 76 -4.30 -10.81 2.30
C ALA A 76 -4.58 -10.84 3.81
N THR A 77 -5.37 -9.92 4.33
CA THR A 77 -5.52 -9.70 5.78
C THR A 77 -6.97 -9.83 6.28
N GLY A 78 -7.82 -10.59 5.58
CA GLY A 78 -9.18 -10.84 6.04
C GLY A 78 -9.20 -11.42 7.46
N ASP A 79 -10.03 -10.83 8.32
CA ASP A 79 -10.22 -11.21 9.73
C ASP A 79 -8.94 -11.22 10.58
N SER A 80 -7.89 -10.50 10.16
CA SER A 80 -6.64 -10.43 10.90
C SER A 80 -6.82 -9.74 12.25
N GLU A 81 -6.39 -10.40 13.31
CA GLU A 81 -6.43 -9.88 14.67
C GLU A 81 -5.64 -8.57 14.84
N MET A 82 -4.64 -8.33 14.00
CA MET A 82 -3.83 -7.12 14.02
C MET A 82 -4.66 -5.85 13.77
N TYR A 83 -5.78 -5.95 13.05
CA TYR A 83 -6.67 -4.81 12.79
C TYR A 83 -7.74 -4.60 13.86
N MET A 84 -7.97 -5.56 14.77
CA MET A 84 -9.05 -5.48 15.76
C MET A 84 -8.96 -4.26 16.68
N PRO A 85 -7.78 -3.87 17.22
CA PRO A 85 -7.67 -2.65 18.03
C PRO A 85 -8.04 -1.38 17.26
N TYR A 86 -7.62 -1.29 16.00
CA TYR A 86 -7.90 -0.14 15.13
C TYR A 86 -9.38 -0.07 14.74
N LEU A 87 -10.00 -1.19 14.37
CA LEU A 87 -11.42 -1.29 14.09
C LEU A 87 -12.26 -0.88 15.30
N SER A 88 -11.88 -1.35 16.48
CA SER A 88 -12.54 -0.99 17.74
C SER A 88 -12.42 0.50 18.04
N SER A 89 -11.25 1.10 17.83
CA SER A 89 -11.02 2.51 18.14
C SER A 89 -11.84 3.47 17.27
N ILE A 90 -12.18 3.08 16.04
CA ILE A 90 -13.04 3.87 15.15
C ILE A 90 -14.53 3.53 15.28
N GLY A 91 -14.91 2.68 16.23
CA GLY A 91 -16.30 2.26 16.42
C GLY A 91 -16.86 1.39 15.30
N ALA A 92 -16.00 0.63 14.60
CA ALA A 92 -16.45 -0.29 13.56
C ALA A 92 -17.39 -1.37 14.15
N LEU A 93 -18.32 -1.84 13.32
CA LEU A 93 -19.22 -2.93 13.69
C LEU A 93 -18.46 -4.24 13.86
N MET A 94 -18.36 -4.72 15.08
CA MET A 94 -17.62 -5.94 15.41
C MET A 94 -18.49 -7.19 15.38
N LYS A 95 -19.80 -7.03 15.63
CA LYS A 95 -20.79 -8.11 15.71
C LYS A 95 -22.08 -7.71 15.01
N ASP A 96 -22.80 -8.69 14.52
CA ASP A 96 -24.15 -8.52 14.00
C ASP A 96 -25.19 -8.33 15.13
N SER A 97 -26.46 -8.16 14.75
CA SER A 97 -27.58 -7.97 15.69
C SER A 97 -27.83 -9.17 16.60
N GLN A 98 -27.27 -10.34 16.27
CA GLN A 98 -27.37 -11.56 17.08
C GLN A 98 -26.12 -11.82 17.93
N GLY A 99 -25.15 -10.90 17.90
CA GLY A 99 -23.90 -11.02 18.65
C GLY A 99 -22.83 -11.87 17.98
N LYS A 100 -23.04 -12.35 16.75
CA LYS A 100 -22.06 -13.12 15.99
C LYS A 100 -20.99 -12.18 15.43
N PRO A 101 -19.68 -12.55 15.49
CA PRO A 101 -18.62 -11.76 14.90
C PRO A 101 -18.85 -11.48 13.40
N LEU A 102 -18.66 -10.23 12.99
CA LEU A 102 -18.67 -9.83 11.59
C LEU A 102 -17.27 -10.01 11.00
N SER A 103 -17.20 -10.65 9.85
CA SER A 103 -15.97 -10.83 9.08
C SER A 103 -15.71 -9.62 8.18
N ASP A 104 -14.44 -9.28 7.95
CA ASP A 104 -14.02 -8.34 6.90
C ASP A 104 -13.24 -9.03 5.76
N ALA A 105 -13.17 -10.35 5.76
CA ALA A 105 -12.60 -11.12 4.67
C ALA A 105 -13.38 -10.88 3.37
N ILE A 106 -12.68 -10.84 2.24
CA ILE A 106 -13.26 -10.63 0.91
C ILE A 106 -12.97 -11.83 0.00
N ASP A 107 -13.74 -11.95 -1.09
CA ASP A 107 -13.63 -13.08 -2.00
C ASP A 107 -12.58 -12.90 -3.08
N GLY A 108 -12.16 -11.68 -3.33
CA GLY A 108 -11.09 -11.40 -4.26
C GLY A 108 -10.68 -9.94 -4.29
N ALA A 109 -9.45 -9.72 -4.74
CA ALA A 109 -8.86 -8.40 -4.89
C ALA A 109 -8.33 -8.23 -6.32
N MET A 110 -8.72 -7.17 -6.99
CA MET A 110 -8.23 -6.78 -8.29
C MET A 110 -7.29 -5.59 -8.13
N CYS A 111 -5.98 -5.85 -8.32
CA CYS A 111 -4.92 -4.91 -8.00
C CYS A 111 -4.24 -4.43 -9.28
N TRP A 112 -4.49 -3.18 -9.66
CA TRP A 112 -3.83 -2.57 -10.81
C TRP A 112 -2.63 -1.74 -10.37
N CYS A 113 -1.45 -2.06 -10.90
CA CYS A 113 -0.19 -1.40 -10.56
C CYS A 113 -0.03 -1.22 -9.05
N PRO A 114 -0.23 -2.26 -8.22
CA PRO A 114 -0.21 -2.11 -6.77
C PRO A 114 1.19 -1.70 -6.31
N ILE A 115 1.26 -0.83 -5.33
CA ILE A 115 2.51 -0.63 -4.59
C ILE A 115 2.74 -1.90 -3.76
N THR A 116 3.79 -2.62 -4.09
CA THR A 116 4.22 -3.83 -3.39
C THR A 116 5.40 -3.54 -2.48
N ASN A 117 5.73 -4.45 -1.57
CA ASN A 117 6.83 -4.30 -0.62
C ASN A 117 6.79 -2.96 0.12
N LEU A 118 5.68 -2.69 0.82
CA LEU A 118 5.41 -1.40 1.47
C LEU A 118 6.48 -0.98 2.47
N THR A 119 7.24 -1.92 3.03
CA THR A 119 8.36 -1.63 3.94
C THR A 119 9.56 -0.97 3.26
N GLN A 120 9.69 -1.11 1.94
CA GLN A 120 10.81 -0.58 1.15
C GLN A 120 10.36 0.33 -0.01
N ALA A 121 9.07 0.61 -0.12
CA ALA A 121 8.52 1.38 -1.24
C ALA A 121 9.15 2.78 -1.36
N ASP A 122 9.34 3.47 -0.25
CA ASP A 122 9.98 4.79 -0.24
C ASP A 122 11.47 4.70 -0.64
N LEU A 123 12.19 3.69 -0.18
CA LEU A 123 13.60 3.46 -0.58
C LEU A 123 13.69 3.20 -2.08
N SER A 124 12.82 2.35 -2.60
CA SER A 124 12.72 2.03 -4.02
C SER A 124 12.41 3.26 -4.86
N TYR A 125 11.47 4.11 -4.41
CA TYR A 125 11.13 5.36 -5.08
C TYR A 125 12.34 6.31 -5.13
N GLU A 126 13.05 6.49 -4.02
CA GLU A 126 14.22 7.37 -3.98
C GLU A 126 15.38 6.82 -4.83
N TRP A 127 15.54 5.50 -4.91
CA TRP A 127 16.46 4.89 -5.85
C TRP A 127 16.04 5.12 -7.31
N MET A 128 14.77 4.90 -7.65
CA MET A 128 14.31 4.94 -9.05
C MET A 128 14.15 6.35 -9.58
N MET A 129 13.76 7.31 -8.72
CA MET A 129 13.40 8.67 -9.11
C MET A 129 14.17 9.74 -8.32
N GLY A 130 14.20 9.64 -7.00
CA GLY A 130 14.67 10.70 -6.13
C GLY A 130 16.16 11.02 -6.30
N GLN A 131 17.01 10.03 -6.45
CA GLN A 131 18.46 10.23 -6.59
C GLN A 131 18.85 11.08 -7.82
N PHE A 132 18.00 11.16 -8.83
CA PHE A 132 18.22 11.96 -10.04
C PHE A 132 17.69 13.39 -9.92
N SER A 133 16.82 13.67 -8.97
CA SER A 133 16.22 14.97 -8.80
C SER A 133 17.20 15.97 -8.15
N SER A 134 17.21 17.19 -8.65
CA SER A 134 18.01 18.30 -8.11
C SER A 134 17.18 19.57 -7.89
N GLU A 135 15.85 19.44 -7.90
CA GLU A 135 14.90 20.55 -7.79
C GLU A 135 13.94 20.36 -6.59
N GLY A 136 13.25 21.42 -6.24
CA GLY A 136 12.27 21.42 -5.16
C GLY A 136 12.86 20.98 -3.83
N THR A 137 12.26 20.01 -3.19
CA THR A 137 12.73 19.45 -1.91
C THR A 137 14.06 18.70 -2.03
N ARG A 138 14.49 18.37 -3.25
CA ARG A 138 15.77 17.68 -3.53
C ARG A 138 16.81 18.61 -4.16
N ALA A 139 16.65 19.94 -4.03
CA ALA A 139 17.62 20.91 -4.49
C ALA A 139 18.99 20.72 -3.80
N TYR A 140 20.05 21.15 -4.46
CA TYR A 140 21.40 21.10 -3.90
C TYR A 140 21.48 21.79 -2.55
N GLY A 141 22.18 21.19 -1.59
CA GLY A 141 22.36 21.74 -0.23
C GLY A 141 21.20 21.45 0.73
N THR A 142 20.11 20.85 0.29
CA THR A 142 19.00 20.48 1.19
C THR A 142 19.30 19.18 1.92
N TRP A 143 18.82 19.06 3.18
CA TRP A 143 18.91 17.81 3.93
C TRP A 143 18.08 16.68 3.30
N THR A 144 16.94 17.04 2.67
CA THR A 144 16.06 16.10 1.97
C THR A 144 16.74 15.48 0.76
N ARG A 145 17.63 16.21 0.08
CA ARG A 145 18.49 15.61 -0.97
C ARG A 145 19.45 14.58 -0.39
N SER A 146 20.09 14.89 0.74
CA SER A 146 20.99 13.92 1.40
C SER A 146 20.23 12.67 1.84
N LEU A 147 19.06 12.85 2.43
CA LEU A 147 18.17 11.73 2.82
C LEU A 147 17.77 10.89 1.62
N SER A 148 17.36 11.51 0.51
CA SER A 148 17.01 10.80 -0.74
C SER A 148 18.16 9.90 -1.22
N ARG A 149 19.39 10.38 -1.19
CA ARG A 149 20.57 9.60 -1.57
C ARG A 149 20.89 8.48 -0.59
N ASP A 150 20.70 8.72 0.70
CA ASP A 150 20.85 7.69 1.73
C ASP A 150 19.81 6.60 1.57
N MET A 151 18.59 6.94 1.22
CA MET A 151 17.51 5.99 0.93
C MET A 151 17.80 5.18 -0.32
N ALA A 152 18.28 5.80 -1.39
CA ALA A 152 18.68 5.09 -2.61
C ALA A 152 19.83 4.08 -2.34
N ARG A 153 20.81 4.48 -1.51
CA ARG A 153 21.87 3.59 -1.04
C ARG A 153 21.30 2.42 -0.24
N ALA A 154 20.43 2.70 0.72
CA ALA A 154 19.80 1.67 1.56
C ALA A 154 19.01 0.65 0.72
N TYR A 155 18.35 1.11 -0.35
CA TYR A 155 17.70 0.22 -1.31
C TYR A 155 18.71 -0.70 -2.00
N ALA A 156 19.78 -0.14 -2.56
CA ALA A 156 20.83 -0.91 -3.23
C ALA A 156 21.48 -1.93 -2.29
N ASP A 157 21.78 -1.53 -1.07
CA ASP A 157 22.35 -2.42 -0.04
C ASP A 157 21.37 -3.56 0.32
N SER A 158 20.08 -3.26 0.43
CA SER A 158 19.04 -4.27 0.69
C SER A 158 18.94 -5.27 -0.46
N LEU A 159 18.93 -4.78 -1.69
CA LEU A 159 18.88 -5.61 -2.89
C LEU A 159 20.12 -6.51 -3.02
N ASN A 160 21.29 -5.94 -2.80
CA ASN A 160 22.56 -6.71 -2.86
C ASN A 160 22.60 -7.84 -1.81
N ARG A 161 22.02 -7.60 -0.61
CA ARG A 161 21.91 -8.64 0.43
C ARG A 161 20.93 -9.77 0.08
N MET A 162 19.96 -9.54 -0.82
CA MET A 162 19.04 -10.59 -1.26
C MET A 162 19.71 -11.67 -2.10
N GLY A 163 20.86 -11.37 -2.70
CA GLY A 163 21.60 -12.33 -3.54
C GLY A 163 20.82 -12.77 -4.77
N LEU A 164 20.07 -11.86 -5.38
CA LEU A 164 19.26 -12.13 -6.58
C LEU A 164 20.14 -12.66 -7.70
N ARG A 165 19.58 -13.54 -8.53
CA ARG A 165 20.27 -14.14 -9.68
C ARG A 165 19.43 -14.07 -10.93
N ASP A 166 20.10 -13.99 -12.08
CA ASP A 166 19.45 -14.17 -13.38
C ASP A 166 19.17 -15.66 -13.65
N GLU A 167 18.59 -15.96 -14.83
CA GLU A 167 18.23 -17.32 -15.26
C GLU A 167 19.46 -18.21 -15.47
N GLN A 168 20.63 -17.61 -15.63
CA GLN A 168 21.92 -18.30 -15.78
C GLN A 168 22.65 -18.51 -14.45
N GLY A 169 22.07 -18.00 -13.34
CA GLY A 169 22.62 -18.11 -12.00
C GLY A 169 23.65 -17.03 -11.62
N ASN A 170 23.87 -16.01 -12.45
CA ASN A 170 24.78 -14.90 -12.14
C ASN A 170 24.16 -13.98 -11.08
N ILE A 171 24.97 -13.49 -10.15
CA ILE A 171 24.49 -12.59 -9.09
C ILE A 171 24.21 -11.21 -9.69
N LEU A 172 23.00 -10.72 -9.42
CA LEU A 172 22.54 -9.38 -9.81
C LEU A 172 22.87 -8.39 -8.68
N THR A 173 23.89 -7.55 -8.92
CA THR A 173 24.27 -6.51 -7.95
C THR A 173 23.99 -5.11 -8.50
N LEU A 174 23.77 -4.17 -7.58
CA LEU A 174 23.53 -2.75 -7.86
C LEU A 174 24.61 -1.91 -7.16
N PRO A 175 25.80 -1.76 -7.76
CA PRO A 175 26.87 -0.94 -7.21
C PRO A 175 26.61 0.55 -7.42
N GLN A 176 27.28 1.38 -6.63
CA GLN A 176 27.34 2.81 -6.86
C GLN A 176 28.20 3.11 -8.11
N SER A 177 27.72 3.98 -8.98
CA SER A 177 28.48 4.47 -10.12
C SER A 177 29.51 5.54 -9.72
N GLU A 178 30.41 5.90 -10.62
CA GLU A 178 31.36 7.00 -10.42
C GLU A 178 30.70 8.36 -10.14
N SER A 179 29.50 8.57 -10.68
CA SER A 179 28.68 9.76 -10.40
C SER A 179 27.99 9.76 -9.02
N GLY A 180 28.19 8.71 -8.24
CA GLY A 180 27.62 8.58 -6.89
C GLY A 180 26.16 8.15 -6.86
N ILE A 181 25.59 7.71 -7.99
CA ILE A 181 24.22 7.19 -8.11
C ILE A 181 24.20 5.69 -8.39
N TYR A 182 23.09 5.03 -8.10
CA TYR A 182 22.91 3.59 -8.25
C TYR A 182 22.15 3.29 -9.55
N MET A 183 22.84 3.36 -10.70
CA MET A 183 22.27 3.09 -12.03
C MET A 183 23.24 2.31 -12.93
N ALA A 184 24.00 1.41 -12.36
CA ALA A 184 24.97 0.60 -13.09
C ALA A 184 25.02 -0.82 -12.52
N GLY A 185 25.66 -1.72 -13.27
CA GLY A 185 25.91 -3.09 -12.85
C GLY A 185 24.83 -4.09 -13.23
N PRO A 186 25.03 -5.36 -12.89
CA PRO A 186 24.23 -6.48 -13.40
C PRO A 186 22.73 -6.34 -13.16
N TYR A 187 22.31 -5.85 -12.00
CA TYR A 187 20.88 -5.67 -11.71
C TYR A 187 20.25 -4.58 -12.59
N TYR A 188 20.91 -3.44 -12.71
CA TYR A 188 20.41 -2.34 -13.53
C TYR A 188 20.35 -2.72 -15.01
N ASP A 189 21.33 -3.47 -15.50
CA ASP A 189 21.36 -3.96 -16.88
C ASP A 189 20.27 -5.00 -17.14
N TYR A 190 20.03 -5.90 -16.18
CA TYR A 190 18.94 -6.88 -16.24
C TYR A 190 17.55 -6.23 -16.34
N LEU A 191 17.32 -5.10 -15.66
CA LEU A 191 16.03 -4.39 -15.75
C LEU A 191 15.78 -3.73 -17.11
N LYS A 192 16.81 -3.59 -17.97
CA LYS A 192 16.68 -2.99 -19.30
C LYS A 192 16.38 -4.01 -20.41
N THR A 193 16.47 -5.29 -20.11
CA THR A 193 16.16 -6.39 -21.05
C THR A 193 14.70 -6.74 -21.03
#